data_dedc54759506c5061b712aadc9ad813e
#
_entry.id   dedc54759506c5061b712aadc9ad813e
#
_cell.length_a   1.000
_cell.length_b   1.000
_cell.length_c   1.000
_cell.angle_alpha   90.00
_cell.angle_beta   90.00
_cell.angle_gamma   90.00
#
_symmetry.space_group_name_H-M   'P 1'
#
loop_
_entity.id
_entity.type
_entity.pdbx_description
1 polymer ?
#
loop_
_entity_poly.entity_id
_entity_poly.type
_entity_poly.pdbx_seq_one_letter_code
_entity_poly.pdbx_strand_id
1 'polypeptide(L)'
;MNREQQIIEKLKQALNKVSDDLKGYRVFLFGSRAAGKAGRRSDFDVGILGQKKLSLRTFYRIDDLFDRIETLYKIDLVDLSEVTDRFRREALKKTEILYG
;
A
#
# COMPACT_ATOMS: atom_id res chain seq x y z
N MET A 1 -13.29 -7.25 -14.78
CA MET A 1 -12.22 -6.84 -13.84
C MET A 1 -11.23 -7.99 -13.69
N ASN A 2 -9.94 -7.75 -13.92
CA ASN A 2 -8.94 -8.81 -13.77
C ASN A 2 -8.56 -9.00 -12.28
N ARG A 3 -7.74 -10.02 -12.00
CA ARG A 3 -7.36 -10.34 -10.62
C ARG A 3 -6.63 -9.20 -9.92
N GLU A 4 -5.74 -8.53 -10.63
CA GLU A 4 -5.00 -7.40 -10.05
C GLU A 4 -5.95 -6.29 -9.62
N GLN A 5 -6.89 -5.92 -10.48
CA GLN A 5 -7.86 -4.88 -10.14
C GLN A 5 -8.79 -5.28 -9.00
N GLN A 6 -9.14 -6.57 -8.92
CA GLN A 6 -9.94 -7.07 -7.80
C GLN A 6 -9.20 -6.90 -6.47
N ILE A 7 -7.91 -7.17 -6.46
CA ILE A 7 -7.10 -6.99 -5.26
C ILE A 7 -6.96 -5.51 -4.92
N ILE A 8 -6.72 -4.66 -5.91
CA ILE A 8 -6.63 -3.22 -5.71
C ILE A 8 -7.92 -2.68 -5.09
N GLU A 9 -9.08 -3.12 -5.58
CA GLU A 9 -10.36 -2.71 -5.00
C GLU A 9 -10.50 -3.17 -3.55
N LYS A 10 -10.06 -4.38 -3.23
CA LYS A 10 -10.09 -4.88 -1.85
C LYS A 10 -9.15 -4.08 -0.95
N LEU A 11 -7.99 -3.68 -1.46
CA LEU A 11 -7.07 -2.81 -0.72
C LEU A 11 -7.74 -1.46 -0.41
N LYS A 12 -8.38 -0.86 -1.41
CA LYS A 12 -9.10 0.40 -1.22
C LYS A 12 -10.21 0.29 -0.20
N GLN A 13 -10.99 -0.79 -0.24
CA GLN A 13 -12.06 -1.04 0.72
C GLN A 13 -11.52 -1.20 2.13
N ALA A 14 -10.41 -1.92 2.29
CA ALA A 14 -9.76 -2.08 3.59
C ALA A 14 -9.31 -0.73 4.16
N LEU A 15 -8.70 0.11 3.32
CA LEU A 15 -8.22 1.43 3.74
C LEU A 15 -9.37 2.35 4.14
N ASN A 16 -10.51 2.28 3.47
CA ASN A 16 -11.68 3.06 3.82
C ASN A 16 -12.20 2.73 5.23
N LYS A 17 -12.02 1.51 5.70
CA LYS A 17 -12.41 1.12 7.05
C LYS A 17 -11.61 1.81 8.14
N VAL A 18 -10.43 2.32 7.81
CA VAL A 18 -9.56 3.00 8.75
C VAL A 18 -9.31 4.46 8.36
N SER A 19 -10.22 5.05 7.60
CA SER A 19 -10.08 6.40 7.08
C SER A 19 -9.83 7.45 8.17
N ASP A 20 -10.40 7.25 9.36
CA ASP A 20 -10.18 8.17 10.48
C ASP A 20 -8.71 8.25 10.91
N ASP A 21 -7.99 7.14 10.76
CA ASP A 21 -6.57 7.05 11.12
C ASP A 21 -5.65 7.51 10.00
N LEU A 22 -6.19 7.78 8.81
CA LEU A 22 -5.40 8.11 7.62
C LEU A 22 -5.42 9.60 7.25
N LYS A 23 -5.95 10.44 8.11
CA LYS A 23 -5.93 11.89 7.87
C LYS A 23 -4.49 12.39 7.76
N GLY A 24 -4.19 13.09 6.65
CA GLY A 24 -2.85 13.59 6.41
C GLY A 24 -1.90 12.57 5.79
N TYR A 25 -2.39 11.38 5.47
CA TYR A 25 -1.61 10.33 4.82
C TYR A 25 -2.14 10.02 3.44
N ARG A 26 -1.23 9.61 2.56
CA ARG A 26 -1.58 9.02 1.27
C ARG A 26 -1.12 7.57 1.27
N VAL A 27 -1.90 6.71 0.66
CA VAL A 27 -1.58 5.30 0.50
C VAL A 27 -1.60 4.99 -0.98
N PHE A 28 -0.58 4.32 -1.45
CA PHE A 28 -0.43 4.06 -2.87
C PHE A 28 0.30 2.75 -3.13
N LEU A 29 -0.01 2.20 -4.29
CA LEU A 29 0.71 1.05 -4.82
C LEU A 29 2.00 1.55 -5.45
N PHE A 30 3.10 0.86 -5.22
CA PHE A 30 4.39 1.18 -5.83
C PHE A 30 5.08 -0.11 -6.29
N GLY A 31 6.32 0.01 -6.75
CA GLY A 31 7.07 -1.15 -7.20
C GLY A 31 6.62 -1.66 -8.55
N SER A 32 6.86 -2.94 -8.83
CA SER A 32 6.65 -3.52 -10.15
C SER A 32 5.21 -3.44 -10.63
N ARG A 33 4.24 -3.56 -9.74
CA ARG A 33 2.84 -3.50 -10.14
C ARG A 33 2.41 -2.10 -10.56
N ALA A 34 2.89 -1.08 -9.88
CA ALA A 34 2.60 0.31 -10.26
C ALA A 34 3.33 0.69 -11.55
N ALA A 35 4.50 0.11 -11.78
CA ALA A 35 5.29 0.38 -12.98
C ALA A 35 4.86 -0.40 -14.23
N GLY A 36 3.87 -1.28 -14.10
CA GLY A 36 3.43 -2.13 -15.20
C GLY A 36 4.41 -3.22 -15.58
N LYS A 37 5.35 -3.55 -14.69
CA LYS A 37 6.39 -4.56 -14.91
C LYS A 37 6.18 -5.83 -14.08
N ALA A 38 5.00 -5.95 -13.47
CA ALA A 38 4.72 -7.08 -12.59
C ALA A 38 4.58 -8.37 -13.38
N GLY A 39 5.24 -9.42 -12.88
CA GLY A 39 4.96 -10.78 -13.29
C GLY A 39 3.73 -11.31 -12.56
N ARG A 40 3.35 -12.56 -12.88
CA ARG A 40 2.17 -13.21 -12.29
C ARG A 40 2.22 -13.30 -10.78
N ARG A 41 3.43 -13.43 -10.21
CA ARG A 41 3.65 -13.67 -8.79
C ARG A 41 4.25 -12.48 -8.05
N SER A 42 4.28 -11.32 -8.70
CA SER A 42 4.81 -10.13 -8.06
C SER A 42 3.97 -9.73 -6.86
N ASP A 43 4.63 -9.31 -5.79
CA ASP A 43 3.98 -8.81 -4.60
C ASP A 43 3.26 -7.49 -4.88
N PHE A 44 2.29 -7.19 -4.03
CA PHE A 44 1.66 -5.87 -4.01
C PHE A 44 2.39 -5.03 -2.97
N ASP A 45 3.15 -4.05 -3.41
CA ASP A 45 3.87 -3.14 -2.52
C ASP A 45 3.00 -1.91 -2.27
N VAL A 46 2.59 -1.75 -1.02
CA VAL A 46 1.71 -0.65 -0.59
C VAL A 46 2.49 0.28 0.31
N GLY A 47 2.61 1.54 -0.09
CA GLY A 47 3.32 2.56 0.65
C GLY A 47 2.37 3.52 1.33
N ILE A 48 2.71 3.93 2.55
CA ILE A 48 2.02 4.97 3.29
C ILE A 48 3.00 6.10 3.51
N LEU A 49 2.57 7.33 3.24
CA LEU A 49 3.41 8.50 3.43
C LEU A 49 2.56 9.68 3.91
N GLY A 50 3.03 10.32 4.97
CA GLY A 50 2.47 11.54 5.50
C GLY A 50 3.58 12.39 6.10
N GLN A 51 3.21 13.47 6.79
CA GLN A 51 4.19 14.37 7.42
C GLN A 51 4.85 13.74 8.64
N LYS A 52 4.19 12.76 9.24
CA LYS A 52 4.69 12.08 10.44
C LYS A 52 4.76 10.59 10.18
N LYS A 53 5.64 9.93 10.91
CA LYS A 53 5.65 8.48 10.98
C LYS A 53 4.26 7.98 11.39
N LEU A 54 3.79 6.94 10.71
CA LEU A 54 2.54 6.29 11.07
C LEU A 54 2.68 5.63 12.44
N SER A 55 1.65 5.74 13.28
CA SER A 55 1.67 5.05 14.55
C SER A 55 1.70 3.53 14.34
N LEU A 56 2.37 2.81 15.23
CA LEU A 56 2.41 1.35 15.14
C LEU A 56 1.02 0.73 15.24
N ARG A 57 0.15 1.33 16.05
CA ARG A 57 -1.23 0.87 16.18
C ARG A 57 -1.95 0.90 14.83
N THR A 58 -1.85 2.03 14.12
CA THR A 58 -2.49 2.16 12.81
C THR A 58 -1.83 1.25 11.78
N PHE A 59 -0.50 1.16 11.81
CA PHE A 59 0.24 0.28 10.90
C PHE A 59 -0.26 -1.17 11.03
N TYR A 60 -0.30 -1.69 12.25
CA TYR A 60 -0.73 -3.08 12.46
C TYR A 60 -2.21 -3.29 12.21
N ARG A 61 -3.02 -2.27 12.40
CA ARG A 61 -4.45 -2.35 12.07
C ARG A 61 -4.65 -2.52 10.56
N ILE A 62 -3.91 -1.74 9.76
CA ILE A 62 -3.96 -1.85 8.31
C ILE A 62 -3.38 -3.19 7.85
N ASP A 63 -2.24 -3.57 8.40
CA ASP A 63 -1.59 -4.83 8.08
C ASP A 63 -2.51 -6.01 8.34
N ASP A 64 -3.21 -6.01 9.47
CA ASP A 64 -4.19 -7.04 9.81
C ASP A 64 -5.34 -7.08 8.82
N LEU A 65 -5.86 -5.92 8.40
CA LEU A 65 -6.91 -5.87 7.40
C LEU A 65 -6.45 -6.42 6.06
N PHE A 66 -5.21 -6.14 5.67
CA PHE A 66 -4.65 -6.66 4.43
C PHE A 66 -4.45 -8.18 4.50
N ASP A 67 -4.05 -8.69 5.66
CA ASP A 67 -3.88 -10.14 5.87
C ASP A 67 -5.19 -10.90 5.73
N ARG A 68 -6.32 -10.25 5.94
CA ARG A 68 -7.64 -10.85 5.80
C ARG A 68 -8.14 -10.89 4.36
N ILE A 69 -7.45 -10.24 3.45
CA ILE A 69 -7.80 -10.31 2.03
C ILE A 69 -7.43 -11.70 1.51
N GLU A 70 -8.42 -12.41 0.98
CA GLU A 70 -8.19 -13.73 0.41
C GLU A 70 -7.46 -13.60 -0.91
N THR A 71 -6.18 -13.91 -0.91
CA THR A 71 -5.35 -13.87 -2.09
C THR A 71 -4.10 -14.71 -1.89
N LEU A 72 -3.55 -15.23 -2.97
CA LEU A 72 -2.26 -15.92 -2.96
C LEU A 72 -1.08 -14.95 -3.10
N TYR A 73 -1.35 -13.69 -3.38
CA TYR A 73 -0.30 -12.68 -3.51
C TYR A 73 0.07 -12.13 -2.15
N LYS A 74 1.35 -11.87 -1.97
CA LYS A 74 1.84 -11.19 -0.79
C LYS A 74 1.54 -9.70 -0.92
N ILE A 75 1.05 -9.11 0.16
CA ILE A 75 0.80 -7.67 0.26
C ILE A 75 1.78 -7.12 1.29
N ASP A 76 2.71 -6.28 0.86
CA ASP A 76 3.71 -5.68 1.74
C ASP A 76 3.31 -4.24 2.03
N LEU A 77 3.14 -3.93 3.31
CA LEU A 77 2.85 -2.58 3.77
C LEU A 77 4.13 -1.93 4.27
N VAL A 78 4.44 -0.75 3.76
CA VAL A 78 5.67 -0.04 4.07
C VAL A 78 5.37 1.39 4.48
N ASP A 79 5.83 1.81 5.65
CA ASP A 79 5.81 3.22 6.04
C ASP A 79 7.01 3.90 5.38
N LEU A 80 6.76 4.71 4.37
CA LEU A 80 7.81 5.34 3.58
C LEU A 80 8.52 6.49 4.31
N SER A 81 8.04 6.87 5.49
CA SER A 81 8.80 7.79 6.35
C SER A 81 9.97 7.10 7.05
N GLU A 82 9.94 5.78 7.13
CA GLU A 82 10.91 4.95 7.86
C GLU A 82 12.00 4.33 6.98
N VAL A 83 11.94 4.56 5.69
CA VAL A 83 12.91 3.99 4.75
C VAL A 83 13.99 5.02 4.42
N THR A 84 15.05 4.56 3.74
CA THR A 84 16.09 5.48 3.28
C THR A 84 15.54 6.44 2.23
N ASP A 85 16.20 7.59 2.08
CA ASP A 85 15.82 8.56 1.05
C ASP A 85 15.90 7.95 -0.35
N ARG A 86 16.90 7.11 -0.59
CA ARG A 86 17.05 6.43 -1.87
C ARG A 86 15.87 5.51 -2.16
N PHE A 87 15.48 4.70 -1.18
CA PHE A 87 14.33 3.80 -1.35
C PHE A 87 13.06 4.59 -1.61
N ARG A 88 12.85 5.66 -0.82
CA ARG A 88 11.65 6.50 -0.97
C ARG A 88 11.57 7.12 -2.36
N ARG A 89 12.68 7.66 -2.87
CA ARG A 89 12.71 8.25 -4.21
C ARG A 89 12.38 7.23 -5.28
N GLU A 90 12.91 6.02 -5.17
CA GLU A 90 12.61 4.96 -6.13
C GLU A 90 11.13 4.56 -6.07
N ALA A 91 10.60 4.40 -4.85
CA ALA A 91 9.19 4.03 -4.66
C ALA A 91 8.24 5.07 -5.24
N LEU A 92 8.59 6.34 -5.14
CA LEU A 92 7.71 7.44 -5.59
C LEU A 92 7.77 7.73 -7.09
N LYS A 93 8.67 7.09 -7.83
CA LYS A 93 8.78 7.33 -9.28
C LYS A 93 7.51 6.96 -10.04
N LYS A 94 6.87 5.87 -9.70
CA LYS A 94 5.60 5.45 -10.28
C LYS A 94 4.72 4.90 -9.18
N THR A 95 3.55 5.48 -9.03
CA THR A 95 2.60 5.09 -7.98
C THR A 95 1.19 5.07 -8.53
N GLU A 96 0.35 4.27 -7.90
CA GLU A 96 -1.09 4.30 -8.14
C GLU A 96 -1.77 4.57 -6.81
N ILE A 97 -2.56 5.63 -6.74
CA ILE A 97 -3.20 6.06 -5.49
C ILE A 97 -4.27 5.04 -5.08
N LEU A 98 -4.19 4.60 -3.83
CA LEU A 98 -5.20 3.74 -3.21
C LEU A 98 -6.07 4.52 -2.23
N TYR A 99 -5.51 5.55 -1.60
CA TYR A 99 -6.22 6.39 -0.63
C TYR A 99 -5.55 7.75 -0.53
N GLY A 100 -6.35 8.79 -0.49
CA GLY A 100 -5.86 10.17 -0.38
C GLY A 100 -5.69 10.90 -1.74
#